data_d6afa0dbbc5b5c6f98ae789a2e69b176
#
_entry.id   d6afa0dbbc5b5c6f98ae789a2e69b176
#
_cell.length_a   1.000
_cell.length_b   1.000
_cell.length_c   1.000
_cell.angle_alpha   90.00
_cell.angle_beta   90.00
_cell.angle_gamma   90.00
#
_symmetry.space_group_name_H-M   'P 1'
#
loop_
_entity.id
_entity.type
_entity.pdbx_description
1 polymer ?
#
loop_
_entity_poly.entity_id
_entity_poly.type
_entity_poly.pdbx_seq_one_letter_code
_entity_poly.pdbx_strand_id
1 'polypeptide(L)'
;MKPVKILWHKLTPNATIPTKRAEDAGFDIYTTESDVLLQPHEKHLFKTGLAYWIDKEHWLMGVDRGSTGSRGLHIHCGICDQGYRGEIFICICNDNDFPVHFSSSAADRKSVV
;
A
#
# COMPACT_ATOMS: atom_id res chain seq x y z
N MET A 1 19.48 -17.87 -6.58
CA MET A 1 18.94 -16.62 -6.03
C MET A 1 18.58 -16.82 -4.56
N LYS A 2 19.05 -15.91 -3.72
CA LYS A 2 18.70 -15.98 -2.30
C LYS A 2 17.27 -15.50 -2.09
N PRO A 3 16.47 -16.18 -1.26
CA PRO A 3 15.14 -15.68 -0.92
C PRO A 3 15.24 -14.34 -0.17
N VAL A 4 14.32 -13.45 -0.46
CA VAL A 4 14.20 -12.17 0.26
C VAL A 4 13.60 -12.46 1.64
N LYS A 5 14.22 -11.92 2.67
CA LYS A 5 13.68 -12.03 4.02
C LYS A 5 13.02 -10.72 4.42
N ILE A 6 11.74 -10.79 4.71
CA ILE A 6 10.97 -9.65 5.20
C ILE A 6 10.18 -10.06 6.43
N LEU A 7 10.15 -9.20 7.43
CA LEU A 7 9.36 -9.38 8.65
C LEU A 7 8.34 -8.25 8.75
N TRP A 8 7.09 -8.61 8.95
CA TRP A 8 6.00 -7.66 9.11
C TRP A 8 5.65 -7.53 10.58
N HIS A 9 5.41 -6.28 11.04
CA HIS A 9 5.03 -6.00 12.41
C HIS A 9 3.75 -5.17 12.43
N LYS A 10 2.72 -5.68 13.11
CA LYS A 10 1.46 -4.97 13.30
C LYS A 10 1.62 -3.92 14.40
N LEU A 11 1.41 -2.66 14.05
CA LEU A 11 1.42 -1.55 15.00
C LEU A 11 0.05 -1.36 15.65
N THR A 12 -1.02 -1.82 14.99
CA THR A 12 -2.39 -1.72 15.46
C THR A 12 -3.10 -3.08 15.30
N PRO A 13 -4.12 -3.39 16.15
CA PRO A 13 -4.81 -4.67 16.05
C PRO A 13 -5.55 -4.89 14.74
N ASN A 14 -5.99 -3.81 14.07
CA ASN A 14 -6.74 -3.89 12.82
C ASN A 14 -5.84 -3.91 11.57
N ALA A 15 -4.52 -3.91 11.72
CA ALA A 15 -3.60 -4.09 10.60
C ALA A 15 -3.70 -5.50 10.03
N THR A 16 -3.51 -5.64 8.74
CA THR A 16 -3.51 -6.92 8.03
C THR A 16 -2.11 -7.23 7.53
N ILE A 17 -1.60 -8.41 7.86
CA ILE A 17 -0.29 -8.85 7.34
C ILE A 17 -0.40 -9.01 5.82
N PRO A 18 0.52 -8.41 5.05
CA PRO A 18 0.49 -8.51 3.59
C PRO A 18 0.52 -9.95 3.09
N THR A 19 -0.18 -10.17 1.99
CA THR A 19 -0.32 -11.49 1.38
C THR A 19 0.27 -11.50 -0.03
N LYS A 20 0.78 -12.66 -0.44
CA LYS A 20 1.34 -12.86 -1.78
C LYS A 20 1.25 -14.32 -2.14
N ARG A 21 0.72 -14.60 -3.34
CA ARG A 21 0.81 -15.92 -3.92
C ARG A 21 2.13 -16.06 -4.67
N ALA A 22 2.57 -17.30 -4.94
CA ALA A 22 3.86 -17.55 -5.59
C ALA A 22 3.97 -16.89 -6.98
N GLU A 23 2.87 -16.82 -7.71
CA GLU A 23 2.81 -16.22 -9.05
C GLU A 23 2.64 -14.70 -9.05
N ASP A 24 2.40 -14.08 -7.91
CA ASP A 24 2.21 -12.63 -7.83
C ASP A 24 3.56 -11.90 -7.86
N ALA A 25 3.60 -10.74 -8.51
CA ALA A 25 4.80 -9.92 -8.57
C ALA A 25 5.14 -9.26 -7.23
N GLY A 26 4.12 -8.92 -6.43
CA GLY A 26 4.31 -8.22 -5.17
C GLY A 26 3.29 -8.62 -4.11
N PHE A 27 3.49 -8.09 -2.92
CA PHE A 27 2.58 -8.28 -1.80
C PHE A 27 1.38 -7.34 -1.92
N ASP A 28 0.19 -7.84 -1.60
CA ASP A 28 -0.98 -7.00 -1.36
C ASP A 28 -0.85 -6.39 0.03
N ILE A 29 -0.85 -5.06 0.09
CA ILE A 29 -0.86 -4.33 1.35
C ILE A 29 -2.22 -3.65 1.54
N TYR A 30 -2.71 -3.65 2.78
CA TYR A 30 -4.07 -3.22 3.11
C TYR A 30 -4.04 -1.97 3.98
N THR A 31 -4.92 -1.00 3.66
CA THR A 31 -5.14 0.11 4.59
C THR A 31 -6.07 -0.31 5.73
N THR A 32 -5.89 0.33 6.88
CA THR A 32 -6.81 0.20 8.01
C THR A 32 -8.00 1.17 7.91
N GLU A 33 -7.96 2.10 6.96
CA GLU A 33 -9.00 3.10 6.76
C GLU A 33 -10.09 2.59 5.82
N SER A 34 -11.31 3.12 5.99
CA SER A 34 -12.45 2.81 5.13
C SER A 34 -13.25 4.07 4.87
N ASP A 35 -14.06 4.04 3.80
CA ASP A 35 -14.98 5.13 3.46
C ASP A 35 -14.29 6.49 3.29
N VAL A 36 -13.17 6.49 2.56
CA VAL A 36 -12.43 7.72 2.24
C VAL A 36 -12.89 8.24 0.89
N LEU A 37 -13.25 9.52 0.84
CA LEU A 37 -13.60 10.22 -0.40
C LEU A 37 -12.41 11.08 -0.83
N LEU A 38 -11.88 10.81 -2.03
CA LEU A 38 -10.82 11.62 -2.64
C LEU A 38 -11.44 12.55 -3.66
N GLN A 39 -11.28 13.87 -3.44
CA GLN A 39 -11.65 14.88 -4.43
C GLN A 39 -10.69 14.86 -5.62
N PRO A 40 -11.06 15.49 -6.76
CA PRO A 40 -10.15 15.56 -7.91
C PRO A 40 -8.78 16.12 -7.52
N HIS A 41 -7.72 15.43 -7.95
CA HIS A 41 -6.32 15.79 -7.72
C HIS A 41 -5.89 15.83 -6.26
N GLU A 42 -6.70 15.30 -5.35
CA GLU A 42 -6.39 15.17 -3.93
C GLU A 42 -5.51 13.97 -3.68
N LYS A 43 -4.55 14.12 -2.77
CA LYS A 43 -3.72 13.02 -2.25
C LYS A 43 -4.14 12.67 -0.84
N HIS A 44 -4.06 11.39 -0.52
CA HIS A 44 -4.32 10.92 0.84
C HIS A 44 -3.26 9.90 1.26
N LEU A 45 -2.74 10.06 2.47
CA LEU A 45 -1.81 9.12 3.07
C LEU A 45 -2.60 8.06 3.83
N PHE A 46 -2.83 6.93 3.18
CA PHE A 46 -3.57 5.83 3.81
C PHE A 46 -2.68 5.13 4.84
N LYS A 47 -3.21 4.94 6.04
CA LYS A 47 -2.55 4.20 7.11
C LYS A 47 -2.67 2.71 6.86
N THR A 48 -1.62 1.97 7.16
CA THR A 48 -1.61 0.51 7.06
C THR A 48 -1.51 -0.19 8.41
N GLY A 49 -1.09 0.52 9.44
CA GLY A 49 -0.84 -0.05 10.75
C GLY A 49 0.33 -1.03 10.78
N LEU A 50 1.22 -0.97 9.79
CA LEU A 50 2.32 -1.92 9.62
C LEU A 50 3.67 -1.21 9.66
N ALA A 51 4.65 -1.88 10.27
CA ALA A 51 6.06 -1.62 10.07
C ALA A 51 6.70 -2.89 9.49
N TYR A 52 7.93 -2.78 9.01
CA TYR A 52 8.64 -3.92 8.41
C TYR A 52 10.12 -3.87 8.73
N TRP A 53 10.74 -5.03 8.59
CA TRP A 53 12.19 -5.20 8.48
C TRP A 53 12.48 -5.98 7.21
N ILE A 54 13.42 -5.54 6.43
CA ILE A 54 13.86 -6.24 5.21
C ILE A 54 15.39 -6.36 5.24
N ASP A 55 15.93 -7.40 4.60
CA ASP A 55 17.35 -7.62 4.58
C ASP A 55 18.12 -6.49 3.86
N LYS A 56 19.44 -6.43 4.09
CA LYS A 56 20.30 -5.31 3.67
C LYS A 56 20.35 -5.06 2.17
N GLU A 57 20.01 -6.04 1.36
CA GLU A 57 20.16 -5.98 -0.08
C GLU A 57 18.89 -5.55 -0.80
N HIS A 58 17.82 -5.27 -0.03
CA HIS A 58 16.50 -5.01 -0.57
C HIS A 58 15.85 -3.79 0.05
N TRP A 59 14.90 -3.25 -0.68
CA TRP A 59 13.99 -2.20 -0.23
C TRP A 59 12.62 -2.46 -0.86
N LEU A 60 11.58 -1.79 -0.38
CA LEU A 60 10.22 -1.96 -0.89
C LEU A 60 9.84 -0.78 -1.77
N MET A 61 9.02 -1.05 -2.78
CA MET A 61 8.42 0.00 -3.60
C MET A 61 6.92 -0.26 -3.74
N GLY A 62 6.12 0.72 -3.33
CA GLY A 62 4.68 0.72 -3.56
C GLY A 62 4.39 1.03 -5.02
N VAL A 63 3.52 0.23 -5.63
CA VAL A 63 3.13 0.40 -7.03
C VAL A 63 1.62 0.28 -7.17
N ASP A 64 1.08 0.79 -8.28
CA ASP A 64 -0.34 0.74 -8.55
C ASP A 64 -0.80 -0.72 -8.73
N ARG A 65 -1.94 -1.06 -8.11
CA ARG A 65 -2.69 -2.24 -8.54
C ARG A 65 -3.32 -1.95 -9.90
N GLY A 66 -3.41 -2.99 -10.73
CA GLY A 66 -4.05 -2.86 -12.04
C GLY A 66 -5.46 -2.26 -11.97
N SER A 67 -6.26 -2.71 -10.99
CA SER A 67 -7.64 -2.23 -10.84
C SER A 67 -7.73 -0.78 -10.36
N THR A 68 -6.84 -0.32 -9.47
CA THR A 68 -6.84 1.07 -9.00
C THR A 68 -6.14 2.00 -9.97
N GLY A 69 -5.04 1.57 -10.57
CA GLY A 69 -4.33 2.35 -11.56
C GLY A 69 -5.20 2.65 -12.79
N SER A 70 -5.96 1.65 -13.26
CA SER A 70 -6.88 1.83 -14.39
C SER A 70 -8.04 2.77 -14.10
N ARG A 71 -8.34 3.01 -12.81
CA ARG A 71 -9.37 3.97 -12.36
C ARG A 71 -8.82 5.39 -12.18
N GLY A 72 -7.57 5.66 -12.56
CA GLY A 72 -6.94 6.96 -12.38
C GLY A 72 -6.47 7.25 -10.95
N LEU A 73 -6.22 6.21 -10.15
CA LEU A 73 -5.74 6.30 -8.78
C LEU A 73 -4.30 5.80 -8.73
N HIS A 74 -3.37 6.71 -8.46
CA HIS A 74 -1.95 6.40 -8.58
C HIS A 74 -1.19 6.63 -7.29
N ILE A 75 -0.19 5.76 -7.05
CA ILE A 75 0.67 5.87 -5.89
C ILE A 75 1.74 6.93 -6.13
N HIS A 76 1.91 7.79 -5.13
CA HIS A 76 3.03 8.72 -5.02
C HIS A 76 3.90 8.31 -3.83
N CYS A 77 5.16 8.75 -3.79
CA CYS A 77 6.08 8.46 -2.68
C CYS A 77 6.17 6.96 -2.38
N GLY A 78 6.40 6.15 -3.43
CA GLY A 78 6.34 4.70 -3.33
C GLY A 78 7.56 4.02 -2.72
N ILE A 79 8.66 4.75 -2.47
CA ILE A 79 9.89 4.14 -1.97
C ILE A 79 9.83 3.94 -0.46
N CYS A 80 10.11 2.70 -0.04
CA CYS A 80 10.22 2.33 1.36
C CYS A 80 11.65 1.84 1.61
N ASP A 81 12.44 2.67 2.28
CA ASP A 81 13.85 2.42 2.49
C ASP A 81 14.13 1.18 3.33
N GLN A 82 15.27 0.54 3.10
CA GLN A 82 15.69 -0.63 3.88
C GLN A 82 15.74 -0.31 5.38
N GLY A 83 16.17 0.88 5.75
CA GLY A 83 16.30 1.30 7.15
C GLY A 83 15.05 1.89 7.77
N TYR A 84 13.94 2.00 7.04
CA TYR A 84 12.73 2.62 7.58
C TYR A 84 12.06 1.72 8.61
N ARG A 85 11.79 2.26 9.80
CA ARG A 85 11.20 1.51 10.91
C ARG A 85 9.85 2.06 11.37
N GLY A 86 9.36 3.11 10.72
CA GLY A 86 8.05 3.68 11.03
C GLY A 86 6.90 2.95 10.38
N GLU A 87 5.70 3.49 10.53
CA GLU A 87 4.51 2.97 9.87
C GLU A 87 4.60 3.18 8.36
N ILE A 88 4.16 2.19 7.60
CA ILE A 88 4.01 2.31 6.15
C ILE A 88 2.73 3.11 5.86
N PHE A 89 2.86 4.17 5.08
CA PHE A 89 1.73 4.93 4.54
C PHE A 89 1.68 4.73 3.03
N ILE A 90 0.47 4.58 2.50
CA ILE A 90 0.26 4.48 1.06
C ILE A 90 -0.34 5.81 0.60
N CYS A 91 0.44 6.59 -0.15
CA CYS A 91 -0.02 7.86 -0.69
C CYS A 91 -0.68 7.64 -2.04
N ILE A 92 -1.98 7.89 -2.13
CA ILE A 92 -2.73 7.75 -3.37
C ILE A 92 -3.25 9.11 -3.80
N CYS A 93 -3.05 9.43 -5.08
CA CYS A 93 -3.59 10.64 -5.73
C CYS A 93 -4.73 10.24 -6.64
N ASN A 94 -5.85 10.99 -6.58
CA ASN A 94 -6.92 10.88 -7.54
C ASN A 94 -6.60 11.78 -8.74
N ASP A 95 -6.21 11.18 -9.87
CA ASP A 95 -5.87 11.93 -11.09
C ASP A 95 -7.09 12.15 -12.01
N ASN A 96 -8.29 11.85 -11.53
CA ASN A 96 -9.52 12.11 -12.26
C ASN A 96 -10.05 13.53 -11.98
N ASP A 97 -10.93 14.00 -12.87
CA ASP A 97 -11.64 15.27 -12.69
C ASP A 97 -12.97 15.11 -11.94
N PHE A 98 -13.17 13.98 -11.31
CA PHE A 98 -14.34 13.65 -10.48
C PHE A 98 -13.90 12.99 -9.18
N PRO A 99 -14.71 13.08 -8.10
CA PRO A 99 -14.35 12.43 -6.84
C PRO A 99 -14.44 10.90 -6.93
N VAL A 100 -13.59 10.21 -6.16
CA VAL A 100 -13.60 8.74 -6.06
C VAL A 100 -13.75 8.35 -4.60
N HIS A 101 -14.66 7.42 -4.34
CA HIS A 101 -14.91 6.89 -3.00
C HIS A 101 -14.22 5.54 -2.84
N PHE A 102 -13.41 5.43 -1.77
CA PHE A 102 -12.86 4.15 -1.32
C PHE A 102 -13.79 3.58 -0.28
N SER A 103 -14.43 2.47 -0.62
CA SER A 103 -15.35 1.80 0.29
C SER A 103 -14.62 0.96 1.33
N SER A 104 -15.35 0.40 2.29
CA SER A 104 -14.81 -0.52 3.28
C SER A 104 -14.52 -1.91 2.72
N SER A 105 -14.76 -2.17 1.43
CA SER A 105 -14.49 -3.47 0.82
C SER A 105 -12.99 -3.77 0.78
N ALA A 106 -12.64 -5.05 0.94
CA ALA A 106 -11.25 -5.49 0.90
C ALA A 106 -10.57 -5.14 -0.43
N ALA A 107 -11.31 -5.17 -1.54
CA ALA A 107 -10.78 -4.84 -2.86
C ALA A 107 -10.30 -3.39 -2.95
N ASP A 108 -11.02 -2.44 -2.33
CA ASP A 108 -10.65 -1.03 -2.34
C ASP A 108 -9.52 -0.70 -1.38
N ARG A 109 -9.27 -1.56 -0.37
CA ARG A 109 -8.28 -1.30 0.68
C ARG A 109 -6.88 -1.82 0.37
N LYS A 110 -6.63 -2.30 -0.85
CA LYS A 110 -5.35 -2.91 -1.23
C LYS A 110 -4.49 -2.00 -2.09
N SER A 111 -3.19 -2.13 -1.90
CA SER A 111 -2.15 -1.66 -2.83
C SER A 111 -1.08 -2.75 -2.95
N VAL A 112 -0.11 -2.57 -3.85
CA VAL A 112 0.95 -3.55 -4.08
C VAL A 112 2.30 -2.98 -3.70
N VAL A 113 3.09 -3.76 -3.01
CA VAL A 113 4.49 -3.43 -2.70
C VAL A 113 5.42 -4.55 -3.13
#